data_906697db38ac311af73188e214d0e2f1
#
_entry.id   906697db38ac311af73188e214d0e2f1
#
_cell.length_a   1.000
_cell.length_b   1.000
_cell.length_c   1.000
_cell.angle_alpha   90.00
_cell.angle_beta   90.00
_cell.angle_gamma   90.00
#
_symmetry.space_group_name_H-M   'P 1'
#
loop_
_entity.id
_entity.type
_entity.pdbx_description
1 polymer ?
#
loop_
_entity_poly.entity_id
_entity_poly.type
_entity_poly.pdbx_seq_one_letter_code
_entity_poly.pdbx_strand_id
1 'polypeptide(L)'
;SGNTGIGLAMVCAVKGYRLLLAMSESVSVERRRILKARGAEILLTPGHLGTDGAIEEVYRLVRENPGRYFAVDQFNNPANWQAHYHGTAEEIWRQTGGAVDVLVAAMGTTGTLMGVSRRLKEHKPAVRIVGVEPYLGHRIQGLKNLKEAYCPEIFEKQRLDEKVNIEDEEAYETARRLAREEGLLVGMSSGAALAAAVKEAGRMSAGTLVVILPDSGERYLSTPLFATQEAVALSLYNLFSRSREKWEPLKAGQ
;
A
#
# COMPACT_ATOMS: atom_id res chain seq x y z
N SER A 1 -0.36 8.99 4.09
CA SER A 1 -0.53 7.97 5.18
C SER A 1 0.21 6.70 4.84
N GLY A 2 0.64 6.02 4.26
CA GLY A 2 1.25 4.71 4.02
C GLY A 2 2.77 4.74 4.08
N ASN A 3 3.39 4.06 3.11
CA ASN A 3 4.85 3.93 3.03
C ASN A 3 5.54 5.27 2.80
N THR A 4 4.94 6.19 2.04
CA THR A 4 5.45 7.56 1.87
C THR A 4 5.55 8.28 3.21
N GLY A 5 4.53 8.19 4.07
CA GLY A 5 4.58 8.79 5.41
C GLY A 5 5.71 8.22 6.26
N ILE A 6 5.94 6.90 6.19
CA ILE A 6 7.04 6.23 6.91
C ILE A 6 8.41 6.69 6.39
N GLY A 7 8.57 6.84 5.07
CA GLY A 7 9.78 7.38 4.45
C GLY A 7 10.02 8.84 4.81
N LEU A 8 8.98 9.67 4.74
CA LEU A 8 9.06 11.08 5.14
C LEU A 8 9.43 11.23 6.63
N ALA A 9 8.84 10.42 7.51
CA ALA A 9 9.16 10.45 8.94
C ALA A 9 10.64 10.11 9.19
N MET A 10 11.20 9.16 8.45
CA MET A 10 12.63 8.86 8.53
C MET A 10 13.50 10.05 8.08
N VAL A 11 13.20 10.64 6.92
CA VAL A 11 13.97 11.77 6.39
C VAL A 11 13.85 13.00 7.29
N CYS A 12 12.62 13.31 7.76
CA CYS A 12 12.38 14.45 8.64
C CYS A 12 13.10 14.30 9.98
N ALA A 13 13.11 13.10 10.56
CA ALA A 13 13.85 12.84 11.80
C ALA A 13 15.36 13.11 11.64
N VAL A 14 15.96 12.64 10.53
CA VAL A 14 17.40 12.85 10.26
C VAL A 14 17.72 14.31 9.95
N LYS A 15 16.82 15.03 9.24
CA LYS A 15 17.04 16.42 8.84
C LYS A 15 16.51 17.46 9.84
N GLY A 16 15.88 17.03 10.94
CA GLY A 16 15.32 17.93 11.95
C GLY A 16 14.06 18.67 11.51
N TYR A 17 13.34 18.18 10.51
CA TYR A 17 12.07 18.78 10.09
C TYR A 17 10.91 18.28 10.95
N ARG A 18 9.97 19.17 11.30
CA ARG A 18 8.68 18.78 11.86
C ARG A 18 7.81 18.17 10.77
N LEU A 19 7.15 17.06 11.07
CA LEU A 19 6.27 16.36 10.14
C LEU A 19 4.89 16.17 10.74
N LEU A 20 3.87 16.66 10.03
CA LEU A 20 2.46 16.38 10.31
C LEU A 20 1.91 15.48 9.19
N LEU A 21 1.33 14.35 9.55
CA LEU A 21 0.74 13.38 8.62
C LEU A 21 -0.75 13.22 8.88
N ALA A 22 -1.58 13.52 7.89
CA ALA A 22 -2.97 13.12 7.89
C ALA A 22 -3.09 11.65 7.42
N MET A 23 -3.87 10.84 8.15
CA MET A 23 -4.10 9.45 7.82
C MET A 23 -5.44 8.94 8.33
N SER A 24 -6.04 8.02 7.56
CA SER A 24 -7.29 7.38 7.96
C SER A 24 -7.13 6.55 9.24
N GLU A 25 -8.15 6.52 10.07
CA GLU A 25 -8.25 5.65 11.25
C GLU A 25 -8.20 4.15 10.90
N SER A 26 -8.53 3.78 9.66
CA SER A 26 -8.49 2.39 9.19
C SER A 26 -7.07 1.85 8.94
N VAL A 27 -6.04 2.71 8.98
CA VAL A 27 -4.64 2.30 8.82
C VAL A 27 -4.18 1.49 10.02
N SER A 28 -3.37 0.44 9.77
CA SER A 28 -2.85 -0.48 10.80
C SER A 28 -2.19 0.26 11.98
N VAL A 29 -2.31 -0.31 13.16
CA VAL A 29 -1.75 0.26 14.39
C VAL A 29 -0.22 0.28 14.35
N GLU A 30 0.39 -0.69 13.69
CA GLU A 30 1.84 -0.77 13.50
C GLU A 30 2.37 0.46 12.77
N ARG A 31 1.72 0.89 11.69
CA ARG A 31 2.10 2.10 10.95
C ARG A 31 2.04 3.34 11.83
N ARG A 32 0.98 3.50 12.62
CA ARG A 32 0.87 4.64 13.55
C ARG A 32 1.99 4.63 14.59
N ARG A 33 2.33 3.46 15.11
CA ARG A 33 3.43 3.29 16.09
C ARG A 33 4.79 3.63 15.48
N ILE A 34 5.08 3.15 14.26
CA ILE A 34 6.32 3.46 13.54
C ILE A 34 6.46 4.98 13.32
N LEU A 35 5.39 5.66 12.89
CA LEU A 35 5.40 7.09 12.65
C LEU A 35 5.65 7.88 13.93
N LYS A 36 4.94 7.54 15.02
CA LYS A 36 5.13 8.17 16.34
C LYS A 36 6.55 7.95 16.89
N ALA A 37 7.09 6.73 16.73
CA ALA A 37 8.45 6.40 17.14
C ALA A 37 9.52 7.24 16.41
N ARG A 38 9.21 7.71 15.20
CA ARG A 38 10.06 8.61 14.41
C ARG A 38 9.76 10.11 14.64
N GLY A 39 8.93 10.45 15.62
CA GLY A 39 8.62 11.82 16.00
C GLY A 39 7.59 12.52 15.10
N ALA A 40 6.89 11.83 14.20
CA ALA A 40 5.85 12.43 13.39
C ALA A 40 4.59 12.73 14.23
N GLU A 41 3.99 13.89 14.01
CA GLU A 41 2.66 14.24 14.45
C GLU A 41 1.62 13.59 13.53
N ILE A 42 0.56 13.01 14.09
CA ILE A 42 -0.46 12.30 13.33
C ILE A 42 -1.81 12.97 13.55
N LEU A 43 -2.46 13.34 12.45
CA LEU A 43 -3.85 13.77 12.39
C LEU A 43 -4.69 12.63 11.80
N LEU A 44 -5.58 12.04 12.60
CA LEU A 44 -6.47 10.99 12.16
C LEU A 44 -7.70 11.58 11.48
N THR A 45 -8.09 10.99 10.36
CA THR A 45 -9.33 11.29 9.64
C THR A 45 -10.29 10.10 9.71
N PRO A 46 -11.61 10.32 9.55
CA PRO A 46 -12.60 9.25 9.67
C PRO A 46 -12.30 8.05 8.77
N GLY A 47 -12.37 6.83 9.34
CA GLY A 47 -11.99 5.61 8.66
C GLY A 47 -12.76 5.34 7.36
N HIS A 48 -14.05 5.70 7.32
CA HIS A 48 -14.92 5.50 6.15
C HIS A 48 -14.56 6.38 4.94
N LEU A 49 -13.82 7.49 5.15
CA LEU A 49 -13.34 8.35 4.06
C LEU A 49 -12.02 7.86 3.45
N GLY A 50 -11.41 6.82 4.03
CA GLY A 50 -10.18 6.23 3.50
C GLY A 50 -9.04 7.24 3.29
N THR A 51 -8.31 7.06 2.19
CA THR A 51 -7.19 7.93 1.81
C THR A 51 -7.68 9.31 1.34
N ASP A 52 -8.82 9.37 0.70
CA ASP A 52 -9.37 10.61 0.13
C ASP A 52 -9.67 11.64 1.22
N GLY A 53 -10.26 11.21 2.36
CA GLY A 53 -10.45 12.08 3.50
C GLY A 53 -9.15 12.66 4.09
N ALA A 54 -8.07 11.89 4.07
CA ALA A 54 -6.77 12.38 4.49
C ALA A 54 -6.16 13.39 3.50
N ILE A 55 -6.39 13.22 2.19
CA ILE A 55 -5.97 14.17 1.15
C ILE A 55 -6.71 15.51 1.31
N GLU A 56 -8.03 15.45 1.45
CA GLU A 56 -8.86 16.65 1.67
C GLU A 56 -8.43 17.44 2.90
N GLU A 57 -8.15 16.74 4.00
CA GLU A 57 -7.69 17.37 5.24
C GLU A 57 -6.34 18.08 5.07
N VAL A 58 -5.39 17.49 4.33
CA VAL A 58 -4.12 18.16 4.01
C VAL A 58 -4.35 19.44 3.21
N TYR A 59 -5.17 19.37 2.16
CA TYR A 59 -5.44 20.55 1.33
C TYR A 59 -6.20 21.64 2.13
N ARG A 60 -7.11 21.25 3.03
CA ARG A 60 -7.78 22.17 3.92
C ARG A 60 -6.79 22.90 4.83
N LEU A 61 -5.90 22.16 5.50
CA LEU A 61 -4.90 22.73 6.40
C LEU A 61 -3.97 23.72 5.71
N VAL A 62 -3.50 23.38 4.50
CA VAL A 62 -2.60 24.25 3.71
C VAL A 62 -3.32 25.52 3.29
N ARG A 63 -4.56 25.40 2.82
CA ARG A 63 -5.38 26.56 2.39
C ARG A 63 -5.72 27.50 3.55
N GLU A 64 -6.04 26.95 4.72
CA GLU A 64 -6.41 27.75 5.90
C GLU A 64 -5.21 28.36 6.63
N ASN A 65 -3.99 27.85 6.37
CA ASN A 65 -2.77 28.32 7.00
C ASN A 65 -1.66 28.63 5.99
N PRO A 66 -1.82 29.66 5.16
CA PRO A 66 -0.84 30.01 4.13
C PRO A 66 0.56 30.24 4.70
N GLY A 67 1.56 29.63 4.10
CA GLY A 67 2.97 29.76 4.50
C GLY A 67 3.40 28.99 5.74
N ARG A 68 2.47 28.32 6.45
CA ARG A 68 2.79 27.51 7.64
C ARG A 68 3.25 26.11 7.29
N TYR A 69 2.70 25.52 6.23
CA TYR A 69 2.94 24.14 5.84
C TYR A 69 3.52 24.06 4.43
N PHE A 70 4.46 23.15 4.25
CA PHE A 70 4.89 22.68 2.93
C PHE A 70 4.21 21.33 2.65
N ALA A 71 3.30 21.31 1.68
CA ALA A 71 2.66 20.06 1.24
C ALA A 71 3.57 19.33 0.27
N VAL A 72 3.96 18.09 0.63
CA VAL A 72 4.80 17.23 -0.22
C VAL A 72 4.05 16.76 -1.47
N ASP A 73 2.74 16.61 -1.35
CA ASP A 73 1.79 16.27 -2.42
C ASP A 73 2.23 15.11 -3.33
N GLN A 74 2.27 13.92 -2.76
CA GLN A 74 2.73 12.73 -3.47
C GLN A 74 1.91 12.36 -4.73
N PHE A 75 0.70 12.90 -4.87
CA PHE A 75 -0.17 12.59 -6.01
C PHE A 75 0.11 13.44 -7.24
N ASN A 76 0.68 14.64 -7.03
CA ASN A 76 0.90 15.61 -8.11
C ASN A 76 2.38 15.97 -8.26
N ASN A 77 3.20 15.79 -7.22
CA ASN A 77 4.61 16.14 -7.24
C ASN A 77 5.42 15.21 -8.17
N PRO A 78 6.05 15.74 -9.22
CA PRO A 78 6.85 14.94 -10.15
C PRO A 78 8.06 14.25 -9.50
N ALA A 79 8.57 14.76 -8.38
CA ALA A 79 9.66 14.13 -7.64
C ALA A 79 9.32 12.66 -7.25
N ASN A 80 8.03 12.33 -7.09
CA ASN A 80 7.58 10.98 -6.82
C ASN A 80 8.00 10.01 -7.95
N TRP A 81 7.62 10.25 -9.20
CA TRP A 81 7.99 9.36 -10.29
C TRP A 81 9.47 9.50 -10.70
N GLN A 82 10.06 10.69 -10.54
CA GLN A 82 11.48 10.92 -10.84
C GLN A 82 12.41 10.07 -9.98
N ALA A 83 12.10 9.88 -8.70
CA ALA A 83 12.86 9.00 -7.82
C ALA A 83 12.92 7.56 -8.36
N HIS A 84 11.81 7.07 -8.89
CA HIS A 84 11.75 5.73 -9.50
C HIS A 84 12.39 5.67 -10.88
N TYR A 85 12.35 6.77 -11.64
CA TYR A 85 13.02 6.87 -12.94
C TYR A 85 14.54 6.80 -12.79
N HIS A 86 15.10 7.60 -11.85
CA HIS A 86 16.55 7.68 -11.65
C HIS A 86 17.11 6.58 -10.75
N GLY A 87 16.29 5.96 -9.90
CA GLY A 87 16.69 4.93 -8.93
C GLY A 87 16.16 3.56 -9.29
N THR A 88 14.92 3.26 -8.93
CA THR A 88 14.32 1.91 -9.02
C THR A 88 14.45 1.29 -10.41
N ALA A 89 14.20 2.05 -11.46
CA ALA A 89 14.30 1.55 -12.83
C ALA A 89 15.73 1.15 -13.22
N GLU A 90 16.71 1.96 -12.84
CA GLU A 90 18.12 1.68 -13.10
C GLU A 90 18.62 0.46 -12.30
N GLU A 91 18.12 0.31 -11.06
CA GLU A 91 18.42 -0.86 -10.24
C GLU A 91 17.87 -2.13 -10.88
N ILE A 92 16.59 -2.12 -11.34
CA ILE A 92 16.00 -3.24 -12.05
C ILE A 92 16.78 -3.57 -13.31
N TRP A 93 17.08 -2.57 -14.14
CA TRP A 93 17.83 -2.75 -15.38
C TRP A 93 19.18 -3.40 -15.16
N ARG A 94 19.94 -2.88 -14.19
CA ARG A 94 21.25 -3.41 -13.83
C ARG A 94 21.20 -4.81 -13.24
N GLN A 95 20.27 -5.06 -12.30
CA GLN A 95 20.13 -6.34 -11.60
C GLN A 95 19.68 -7.47 -12.52
N THR A 96 18.89 -7.16 -13.55
CA THR A 96 18.44 -8.12 -14.56
C THR A 96 19.40 -8.24 -15.75
N GLY A 97 20.48 -7.46 -15.78
CA GLY A 97 21.38 -7.39 -16.94
C GLY A 97 20.65 -6.96 -18.23
N GLY A 98 19.58 -6.17 -18.09
CA GLY A 98 18.73 -5.75 -19.22
C GLY A 98 17.74 -6.80 -19.70
N ALA A 99 17.62 -7.94 -19.04
CA ALA A 99 16.77 -9.05 -19.47
C ALA A 99 15.29 -8.91 -19.09
N VAL A 100 14.87 -7.81 -18.43
CA VAL A 100 13.47 -7.60 -18.04
C VAL A 100 12.55 -7.53 -19.28
N ASP A 101 11.51 -8.37 -19.29
CA ASP A 101 10.48 -8.43 -20.35
C ASP A 101 9.13 -7.89 -19.88
N VAL A 102 8.81 -8.13 -18.61
CA VAL A 102 7.56 -7.68 -17.99
C VAL A 102 7.85 -7.05 -16.62
N LEU A 103 7.28 -5.88 -16.36
CA LEU A 103 7.23 -5.26 -15.05
C LEU A 103 5.79 -5.29 -14.53
N VAL A 104 5.60 -5.77 -13.30
CA VAL A 104 4.32 -5.75 -12.60
C VAL A 104 4.46 -4.91 -11.33
N ALA A 105 3.60 -3.92 -11.16
CA ALA A 105 3.55 -3.13 -9.94
C ALA A 105 2.13 -2.67 -9.61
N ALA A 106 1.84 -2.58 -8.31
CA ALA A 106 0.54 -2.17 -7.83
C ALA A 106 0.39 -0.63 -7.80
N MET A 107 -0.86 -0.16 -7.97
CA MET A 107 -1.22 1.23 -8.17
C MET A 107 -1.72 1.88 -6.87
N GLY A 108 -0.92 2.79 -6.33
CA GLY A 108 -1.32 3.75 -5.30
C GLY A 108 -1.26 5.16 -5.89
N THR A 109 -0.16 5.89 -5.66
CA THR A 109 0.10 7.17 -6.35
C THR A 109 0.52 7.01 -7.81
N THR A 110 0.75 5.79 -8.25
CA THR A 110 1.31 5.41 -9.56
C THR A 110 2.76 5.78 -9.81
N GLY A 111 3.43 6.47 -8.88
CA GLY A 111 4.80 6.96 -9.04
C GLY A 111 5.80 5.90 -9.49
N THR A 112 5.76 4.70 -8.90
CA THR A 112 6.61 3.57 -9.29
C THR A 112 6.41 3.21 -10.76
N LEU A 113 5.15 2.95 -11.17
CA LEU A 113 4.83 2.61 -12.56
C LEU A 113 5.24 3.72 -13.53
N MET A 114 4.96 4.98 -13.17
CA MET A 114 5.27 6.12 -14.04
C MET A 114 6.77 6.35 -14.20
N GLY A 115 7.54 6.23 -13.14
CA GLY A 115 9.00 6.36 -13.21
C GLY A 115 9.67 5.18 -13.91
N VAL A 116 9.33 3.96 -13.48
CA VAL A 116 9.96 2.76 -14.03
C VAL A 116 9.59 2.52 -15.49
N SER A 117 8.32 2.73 -15.88
CA SER A 117 7.90 2.58 -17.27
C SER A 117 8.64 3.51 -18.23
N ARG A 118 8.83 4.79 -17.82
CA ARG A 118 9.59 5.74 -18.62
C ARG A 118 11.00 5.21 -18.89
N ARG A 119 11.71 4.88 -17.84
CA ARG A 119 13.12 4.52 -17.96
C ARG A 119 13.35 3.15 -18.61
N LEU A 120 12.57 2.13 -18.24
CA LEU A 120 12.72 0.81 -18.84
C LEU A 120 12.37 0.82 -20.34
N LYS A 121 11.33 1.58 -20.76
CA LYS A 121 10.99 1.68 -22.18
C LYS A 121 11.98 2.51 -23.00
N GLU A 122 12.76 3.40 -22.37
CA GLU A 122 13.91 4.04 -23.02
C GLU A 122 15.04 3.04 -23.29
N HIS A 123 15.32 2.15 -22.35
CA HIS A 123 16.32 1.10 -22.51
C HIS A 123 15.86 -0.02 -23.47
N LYS A 124 14.62 -0.47 -23.32
CA LYS A 124 14.03 -1.59 -24.08
C LYS A 124 12.55 -1.29 -24.35
N PRO A 125 12.19 -0.71 -25.52
CA PRO A 125 10.80 -0.35 -25.84
C PRO A 125 9.79 -1.49 -25.74
N ALA A 126 10.25 -2.74 -25.90
CA ALA A 126 9.41 -3.94 -25.83
C ALA A 126 9.03 -4.39 -24.42
N VAL A 127 9.58 -3.78 -23.34
CA VAL A 127 9.19 -4.13 -21.97
C VAL A 127 7.70 -3.85 -21.77
N ARG A 128 6.97 -4.88 -21.34
CA ARG A 128 5.54 -4.74 -20.99
C ARG A 128 5.39 -4.24 -19.55
N ILE A 129 4.49 -3.30 -19.36
CA ILE A 129 4.20 -2.66 -18.07
C ILE A 129 2.78 -3.02 -17.65
N VAL A 130 2.65 -3.76 -16.57
CA VAL A 130 1.37 -4.20 -16.00
C VAL A 130 1.10 -3.47 -14.70
N GLY A 131 0.05 -2.65 -14.69
CA GLY A 131 -0.43 -1.97 -13.49
C GLY A 131 -1.50 -2.80 -12.79
N VAL A 132 -1.37 -2.95 -11.47
CA VAL A 132 -2.32 -3.72 -10.66
C VAL A 132 -3.18 -2.78 -9.81
N GLU A 133 -4.48 -2.83 -10.02
CA GLU A 133 -5.48 -1.99 -9.37
C GLU A 133 -6.45 -2.86 -8.54
N PRO A 134 -6.82 -2.46 -7.31
CA PRO A 134 -7.86 -3.16 -6.58
C PRO A 134 -9.24 -2.82 -7.15
N TYR A 135 -10.27 -3.62 -6.87
CA TYR A 135 -11.66 -3.22 -7.15
C TYR A 135 -12.11 -2.09 -6.23
N LEU A 136 -13.15 -1.35 -6.62
CA LEU A 136 -13.76 -0.30 -5.77
C LEU A 136 -14.27 -0.90 -4.45
N GLY A 137 -14.07 -0.18 -3.35
CA GLY A 137 -14.47 -0.63 -2.02
C GLY A 137 -13.47 -1.59 -1.36
N HIS A 138 -12.29 -1.77 -1.94
CA HIS A 138 -11.23 -2.63 -1.41
C HIS A 138 -10.72 -2.20 -0.04
N ARG A 139 -10.04 -3.13 0.64
CA ARG A 139 -9.35 -2.93 1.92
C ARG A 139 -7.85 -3.12 1.84
N ILE A 140 -7.28 -3.16 0.65
CA ILE A 140 -5.84 -3.29 0.41
C ILE A 140 -5.16 -1.97 0.72
N GLN A 141 -4.51 -1.87 1.88
CA GLN A 141 -3.83 -0.65 2.30
C GLN A 141 -2.66 -0.32 1.37
N GLY A 142 -2.58 0.94 0.96
CA GLY A 142 -1.52 1.43 0.07
C GLY A 142 -1.88 1.44 -1.41
N LEU A 143 -2.97 0.78 -1.80
CA LEU A 143 -3.49 0.83 -3.16
C LEU A 143 -4.64 1.84 -3.29
N LYS A 144 -4.94 2.15 -4.54
CA LYS A 144 -6.01 3.07 -4.94
C LYS A 144 -6.62 2.58 -6.25
N ASN A 145 -7.95 2.62 -6.34
CA ASN A 145 -8.63 2.50 -7.61
C ASN A 145 -8.70 3.87 -8.29
N LEU A 146 -8.36 3.95 -9.57
CA LEU A 146 -8.32 5.24 -10.30
C LEU A 146 -9.71 5.88 -10.49
N LYS A 147 -10.80 5.17 -10.15
CA LYS A 147 -12.16 5.71 -10.14
C LYS A 147 -12.55 6.30 -8.78
N GLU A 148 -11.68 6.26 -7.78
CA GLU A 148 -11.85 7.00 -6.53
C GLU A 148 -11.73 8.51 -6.76
N ALA A 149 -12.12 9.33 -5.77
CA ALA A 149 -12.27 10.78 -5.94
C ALA A 149 -10.99 11.49 -6.42
N TYR A 150 -9.81 11.02 -5.98
CA TYR A 150 -8.53 11.61 -6.36
C TYR A 150 -7.71 10.69 -7.25
N CYS A 151 -7.76 10.93 -8.57
CA CYS A 151 -6.83 10.32 -9.52
C CYS A 151 -5.50 11.10 -9.47
N PRO A 152 -4.34 10.44 -9.33
CA PRO A 152 -3.04 11.13 -9.34
C PRO A 152 -2.79 11.86 -10.66
N GLU A 153 -2.40 13.15 -10.62
CA GLU A 153 -2.07 13.93 -11.83
C GLU A 153 -0.80 13.42 -12.53
N ILE A 154 0.08 12.76 -11.79
CA ILE A 154 1.29 12.14 -12.36
C ILE A 154 0.98 10.90 -13.20
N PHE A 155 -0.26 10.38 -13.19
CA PHE A 155 -0.64 9.17 -13.90
C PHE A 155 -0.84 9.40 -15.39
N GLU A 156 -0.15 8.63 -16.21
CA GLU A 156 -0.31 8.59 -17.68
C GLU A 156 -0.73 7.18 -18.11
N LYS A 157 -2.02 7.00 -18.41
CA LYS A 157 -2.62 5.69 -18.75
C LYS A 157 -1.90 4.99 -19.92
N GLN A 158 -1.44 5.74 -20.91
CA GLN A 158 -0.77 5.23 -22.10
C GLN A 158 0.60 4.58 -21.84
N ARG A 159 1.12 4.70 -20.62
CA ARG A 159 2.36 4.02 -20.21
C ARG A 159 2.15 2.58 -19.78
N LEU A 160 0.91 2.20 -19.50
CA LEU A 160 0.57 0.82 -19.16
C LEU A 160 0.21 0.05 -20.44
N ASP A 161 0.79 -1.12 -20.58
CA ASP A 161 0.41 -2.06 -21.64
C ASP A 161 -0.82 -2.88 -21.20
N GLU A 162 -0.97 -3.12 -19.88
CA GLU A 162 -2.12 -3.81 -19.32
C GLU A 162 -2.44 -3.26 -17.91
N LYS A 163 -3.72 -3.32 -17.54
CA LYS A 163 -4.20 -3.05 -16.18
C LYS A 163 -5.04 -4.24 -15.69
N VAL A 164 -4.64 -4.81 -14.56
CA VAL A 164 -5.28 -5.99 -13.95
C VAL A 164 -5.96 -5.58 -12.66
N ASN A 165 -7.21 -6.00 -12.46
CA ASN A 165 -7.91 -5.81 -11.20
C ASN A 165 -7.76 -7.05 -10.31
N ILE A 166 -7.56 -6.84 -8.99
CA ILE A 166 -7.35 -7.90 -8.00
C ILE A 166 -8.33 -7.71 -6.84
N GLU A 167 -8.91 -8.83 -6.37
CA GLU A 167 -9.75 -8.90 -5.18
C GLU A 167 -8.90 -8.91 -3.90
N ASP A 168 -9.47 -8.42 -2.79
CA ASP A 168 -8.80 -8.35 -1.49
C ASP A 168 -8.29 -9.73 -1.03
N GLU A 169 -9.15 -10.75 -1.08
CA GLU A 169 -8.78 -12.09 -0.58
C GLU A 169 -7.73 -12.76 -1.46
N GLU A 170 -7.77 -12.54 -2.77
CA GLU A 170 -6.73 -13.04 -3.67
C GLU A 170 -5.36 -12.41 -3.32
N ALA A 171 -5.33 -11.10 -3.06
CA ALA A 171 -4.12 -10.41 -2.62
C ALA A 171 -3.61 -10.94 -1.27
N TYR A 172 -4.52 -11.12 -0.31
CA TYR A 172 -4.16 -11.57 1.04
C TYR A 172 -3.64 -13.02 1.02
N GLU A 173 -4.33 -13.93 0.35
CA GLU A 173 -3.90 -15.32 0.29
C GLU A 173 -2.57 -15.47 -0.46
N THR A 174 -2.36 -14.69 -1.54
CA THR A 174 -1.08 -14.69 -2.25
C THR A 174 0.07 -14.20 -1.34
N ALA A 175 -0.15 -13.16 -0.53
CA ALA A 175 0.86 -12.69 0.43
C ALA A 175 1.14 -13.74 1.53
N ARG A 176 0.10 -14.42 2.03
CA ARG A 176 0.23 -15.50 3.03
C ARG A 176 0.99 -16.70 2.46
N ARG A 177 0.70 -17.09 1.23
CA ARG A 177 1.41 -18.17 0.52
C ARG A 177 2.87 -17.84 0.33
N LEU A 178 3.18 -16.62 -0.11
CA LEU A 178 4.56 -16.18 -0.29
C LEU A 178 5.35 -16.27 1.03
N ALA A 179 4.72 -15.91 2.16
CA ALA A 179 5.35 -16.03 3.47
C ALA A 179 5.60 -17.50 3.87
N ARG A 180 4.65 -18.41 3.58
CA ARG A 180 4.74 -19.83 3.96
C ARG A 180 5.61 -20.66 3.02
N GLU A 181 5.57 -20.37 1.73
CA GLU A 181 6.19 -21.17 0.68
C GLU A 181 7.61 -20.68 0.35
N GLU A 182 7.85 -19.36 0.40
CA GLU A 182 9.13 -18.74 0.01
C GLU A 182 9.82 -17.98 1.17
N GLY A 183 9.19 -17.89 2.34
CA GLY A 183 9.75 -17.19 3.50
C GLY A 183 9.76 -15.67 3.39
N LEU A 184 9.07 -15.09 2.40
CA LEU A 184 9.02 -13.65 2.16
C LEU A 184 7.75 -13.06 2.80
N LEU A 185 7.90 -12.43 3.96
CA LEU A 185 6.81 -11.76 4.66
C LEU A 185 6.56 -10.37 4.06
N VAL A 186 5.49 -10.23 3.28
CA VAL A 186 5.18 -9.03 2.51
C VAL A 186 3.82 -8.43 2.87
N GLY A 187 3.59 -7.17 2.48
CA GLY A 187 2.33 -6.46 2.72
C GLY A 187 1.23 -6.79 1.70
N MET A 188 0.04 -6.21 1.94
CA MET A 188 -1.17 -6.45 1.14
C MET A 188 -0.98 -6.11 -0.34
N SER A 189 -0.38 -4.95 -0.64
CA SER A 189 -0.14 -4.50 -2.01
C SER A 189 0.88 -5.35 -2.75
N SER A 190 1.83 -5.95 -2.02
CA SER A 190 2.78 -6.93 -2.56
C SER A 190 2.06 -8.21 -2.98
N GLY A 191 1.11 -8.69 -2.16
CA GLY A 191 0.26 -9.82 -2.52
C GLY A 191 -0.57 -9.58 -3.77
N ALA A 192 -1.16 -8.38 -3.90
CA ALA A 192 -1.89 -7.98 -5.10
C ALA A 192 -0.99 -7.97 -6.35
N ALA A 193 0.20 -7.37 -6.25
CA ALA A 193 1.15 -7.33 -7.36
C ALA A 193 1.61 -8.75 -7.76
N LEU A 194 1.92 -9.60 -6.77
CA LEU A 194 2.35 -10.97 -7.03
C LEU A 194 1.23 -11.82 -7.63
N ALA A 195 -0.04 -11.68 -7.20
CA ALA A 195 -1.17 -12.40 -7.79
C ALA A 195 -1.30 -12.10 -9.28
N ALA A 196 -1.17 -10.83 -9.67
CA ALA A 196 -1.14 -10.45 -11.09
C ALA A 196 0.10 -10.97 -11.80
N ALA A 197 1.27 -10.93 -11.16
CA ALA A 197 2.52 -11.43 -11.72
C ALA A 197 2.47 -12.93 -12.02
N VAL A 198 1.87 -13.74 -11.15
CA VAL A 198 1.69 -15.18 -11.37
C VAL A 198 0.77 -15.44 -12.59
N LYS A 199 -0.32 -14.67 -12.73
CA LYS A 199 -1.20 -14.75 -13.90
C LYS A 199 -0.46 -14.40 -15.19
N GLU A 200 0.36 -13.34 -15.17
CA GLU A 200 1.19 -12.94 -16.30
C GLU A 200 2.25 -13.99 -16.64
N ALA A 201 2.96 -14.51 -15.65
CA ALA A 201 3.96 -15.55 -15.84
C ALA A 201 3.36 -16.80 -16.52
N GLY A 202 2.11 -17.16 -16.16
CA GLY A 202 1.39 -18.26 -16.80
C GLY A 202 1.07 -18.06 -18.30
N ARG A 203 1.14 -16.81 -18.79
CA ARG A 203 0.96 -16.47 -20.21
C ARG A 203 2.28 -16.39 -21.00
N MET A 204 3.40 -16.40 -20.28
CA MET A 204 4.74 -16.32 -20.87
C MET A 204 5.28 -17.73 -21.18
N SER A 205 5.88 -17.91 -22.34
CA SER A 205 6.61 -19.14 -22.68
C SER A 205 8.05 -19.12 -22.15
N ALA A 206 8.64 -17.93 -22.03
CA ALA A 206 9.97 -17.67 -21.51
C ALA A 206 10.13 -16.17 -21.23
N GLY A 207 11.17 -15.78 -20.49
CA GLY A 207 11.52 -14.39 -20.24
C GLY A 207 11.68 -14.08 -18.76
N THR A 208 11.96 -12.81 -18.46
CA THR A 208 12.16 -12.30 -17.11
C THR A 208 11.01 -11.36 -16.73
N LEU A 209 10.24 -11.75 -15.71
CA LEU A 209 9.21 -10.93 -15.11
C LEU A 209 9.73 -10.37 -13.77
N VAL A 210 9.62 -9.06 -13.60
CA VAL A 210 9.93 -8.37 -12.34
C VAL A 210 8.64 -7.89 -11.69
N VAL A 211 8.45 -8.22 -10.42
CA VAL A 211 7.35 -7.74 -9.59
C VAL A 211 7.87 -6.86 -8.45
N ILE A 212 7.19 -5.73 -8.21
CA ILE A 212 7.56 -4.85 -7.10
C ILE A 212 6.79 -5.24 -5.85
N LEU A 213 7.52 -5.55 -4.77
CA LEU A 213 7.01 -5.83 -3.44
C LEU A 213 7.38 -4.65 -2.53
N PRO A 214 6.49 -3.65 -2.34
CA PRO A 214 6.90 -2.34 -1.82
C PRO A 214 7.14 -2.29 -0.31
N ASP A 215 6.63 -3.25 0.46
CA ASP A 215 6.81 -3.27 1.91
C ASP A 215 6.70 -4.68 2.52
N SER A 216 7.06 -4.76 3.81
CA SER A 216 7.05 -5.99 4.58
C SER A 216 5.75 -6.18 5.37
N GLY A 217 5.43 -7.43 5.70
CA GLY A 217 4.21 -7.84 6.37
C GLY A 217 4.11 -7.42 7.84
N GLU A 218 5.23 -7.12 8.51
CA GLU A 218 5.23 -6.68 9.92
C GLU A 218 4.37 -5.42 10.15
N ARG A 219 4.12 -4.64 9.10
CA ARG A 219 3.25 -3.47 9.15
C ARG A 219 1.76 -3.79 9.21
N TYR A 220 1.39 -5.08 9.14
CA TYR A 220 0.01 -5.56 8.94
C TYR A 220 -0.40 -6.68 9.89
N LEU A 221 0.41 -7.00 10.91
CA LEU A 221 0.18 -8.14 11.80
C LEU A 221 -1.17 -8.07 12.53
N SER A 222 -1.66 -6.85 12.84
CA SER A 222 -2.96 -6.64 13.47
C SER A 222 -4.14 -6.56 12.49
N THR A 223 -3.90 -6.78 11.19
CA THR A 223 -4.92 -6.63 10.14
C THR A 223 -5.44 -7.97 9.66
N PRO A 224 -6.56 -8.02 8.90
CA PRO A 224 -7.08 -9.25 8.29
C PRO A 224 -6.08 -10.00 7.40
N LEU A 225 -4.99 -9.37 6.97
CA LEU A 225 -3.95 -10.05 6.20
C LEU A 225 -3.38 -11.25 6.96
N PHE A 226 -3.07 -11.08 8.25
CA PHE A 226 -2.47 -12.13 9.10
C PHE A 226 -3.33 -12.52 10.30
N ALA A 227 -4.52 -11.91 10.48
CA ALA A 227 -5.47 -12.37 11.49
C ALA A 227 -5.92 -13.79 11.13
N THR A 228 -5.38 -14.78 11.82
CA THR A 228 -5.75 -16.19 11.66
C THR A 228 -7.17 -16.42 12.16
N GLN A 229 -7.84 -17.45 11.64
CA GLN A 229 -9.14 -17.90 12.16
C GLN A 229 -9.09 -18.14 13.68
N GLU A 230 -7.93 -18.54 14.21
CA GLU A 230 -7.70 -18.71 15.65
C GLU A 230 -7.79 -17.39 16.42
N ALA A 231 -7.25 -16.29 15.89
CA ALA A 231 -7.37 -14.98 16.53
C ALA A 231 -8.82 -14.45 16.51
N VAL A 232 -9.56 -14.75 15.46
CA VAL A 232 -11.00 -14.46 15.36
C VAL A 232 -11.79 -15.35 16.32
N ALA A 233 -11.49 -16.64 16.37
CA ALA A 233 -12.11 -17.60 17.30
C ALA A 233 -11.83 -17.23 18.76
N LEU A 234 -10.60 -16.85 19.09
CA LEU A 234 -10.22 -16.40 20.44
C LEU A 234 -10.90 -15.08 20.82
N SER A 235 -11.03 -14.15 19.86
CA SER A 235 -11.76 -12.89 20.06
C SER A 235 -13.26 -13.14 20.30
N LEU A 236 -13.87 -14.04 19.53
CA LEU A 236 -15.25 -14.46 19.71
C LEU A 236 -15.43 -15.19 21.04
N TYR A 237 -14.53 -16.13 21.37
CA TYR A 237 -14.55 -16.84 22.66
C TYR A 237 -14.48 -15.87 23.83
N ASN A 238 -13.58 -14.88 23.80
CA ASN A 238 -13.45 -13.85 24.84
C ASN A 238 -14.68 -12.93 24.91
N LEU A 239 -15.33 -12.65 23.77
CA LEU A 239 -16.57 -11.88 23.72
C LEU A 239 -17.74 -12.66 24.38
N PHE A 240 -17.85 -13.94 24.07
CA PHE A 240 -18.88 -14.82 24.64
C PHE A 240 -18.62 -15.23 26.10
N SER A 241 -17.35 -15.35 26.51
CA SER A 241 -17.03 -15.63 27.92
C SER A 241 -17.34 -14.42 28.82
N ARG A 242 -17.06 -13.20 28.36
CA ARG A 242 -17.44 -11.96 29.09
C ARG A 242 -18.96 -11.75 29.18
N SER A 243 -19.72 -12.27 28.22
CA SER A 243 -21.19 -12.24 28.31
C SER A 243 -21.74 -13.29 29.26
N ARG A 244 -21.03 -14.42 29.47
CA ARG A 244 -21.44 -15.45 30.45
C ARG A 244 -21.18 -15.03 31.91
N GLU A 245 -20.16 -14.21 32.20
CA GLU A 245 -19.92 -13.70 33.55
C GLU A 245 -21.02 -12.72 34.04
N LYS A 246 -21.88 -12.23 33.14
CA LYS A 246 -23.03 -11.37 33.48
C LYS A 246 -24.35 -12.14 33.62
N TRP A 247 -24.34 -13.47 33.48
CA TRP A 247 -25.54 -14.27 33.59
C TRP A 247 -25.62 -14.92 34.99
N GLU A 248 -26.15 -14.20 35.97
CA GLU A 248 -26.58 -14.82 37.21
C GLU A 248 -27.88 -15.60 36.96
N PRO A 249 -27.93 -16.91 37.31
CA PRO A 249 -29.18 -17.65 37.21
C PRO A 249 -30.21 -17.04 38.16
N LEU A 250 -31.36 -16.64 37.63
CA LEU A 250 -32.52 -16.30 38.43
C LEU A 250 -32.78 -17.46 39.40
N LYS A 251 -32.62 -17.21 40.71
CA LYS A 251 -33.01 -18.19 41.74
C LYS A 251 -34.49 -18.49 41.57
N ALA A 252 -34.78 -19.73 41.20
CA ALA A 252 -36.13 -20.24 41.23
C ALA A 252 -36.54 -20.38 42.71
N GLY A 253 -37.67 -19.81 43.02
CA GLY A 253 -38.45 -20.20 44.21
C GLY A 253 -38.57 -19.17 45.29
N GLN A 254 -39.70 -18.55 45.40
CA GLN A 254 -40.64 -18.79 46.53
C GLN A 254 -42.03 -18.41 46.08
#